data_61b50245e3afb6d6158e3bb01a261ab3
#
_entry.id   61b50245e3afb6d6158e3bb01a261ab3
#
_cell.length_a   1.000
_cell.length_b   1.000
_cell.length_c   1.000
_cell.angle_alpha   90.00
_cell.angle_beta   90.00
_cell.angle_gamma   90.00
#
_symmetry.space_group_name_H-M   'P 1'
#
loop_
_entity.id
_entity.type
_entity.pdbx_description
1 polymer ?
#
loop_
_entity_poly.entity_id
_entity_poly.type
_entity_poly.pdbx_seq_one_letter_code
_entity_poly.pdbx_strand_id
1 'polypeptide(L)'
;MFLHLKHKLIKKIEKIPLLQIFIYNNLKFFKFLLPHDKDYYALKLLFSKNEKRSFLDVGGNIGLSSLGFISLGFKKNKIHIFEPDKELVKNHLNPIKKKYKNLNVYSFGLAKKNSIKKLYRAYYKKIFFHFNNSFSKKYIKDKLFDNYGDRSKKFVIKSKSLYLKKFDELKIKEEICFIKIDVEGLDHEVIFGMKNC
;
A
#
# COMPACT_ATOMS: atom_id res chain seq x y z
N MET A 1 25.61 -0.57 -8.45
CA MET A 1 25.33 -1.62 -9.45
C MET A 1 24.11 -2.48 -9.08
N PHE A 2 24.06 -3.11 -7.92
CA PHE A 2 22.94 -3.99 -7.49
C PHE A 2 21.56 -3.30 -7.46
N LEU A 3 21.48 -2.07 -6.93
CA LEU A 3 20.22 -1.30 -6.85
C LEU A 3 19.66 -0.98 -8.24
N HIS A 4 20.51 -0.65 -9.19
CA HIS A 4 20.10 -0.35 -10.57
C HIS A 4 19.57 -1.59 -11.30
N LEU A 5 20.22 -2.75 -11.09
CA LEU A 5 19.81 -4.03 -11.65
C LEU A 5 18.43 -4.46 -11.09
N LYS A 6 18.21 -4.26 -9.79
CA LYS A 6 16.94 -4.50 -9.10
C LYS A 6 15.79 -3.68 -9.72
N HIS A 7 16.01 -2.38 -9.96
CA HIS A 7 14.98 -1.52 -10.59
C HIS A 7 14.69 -1.92 -12.05
N LYS A 8 15.71 -2.27 -12.81
CA LYS A 8 15.54 -2.73 -14.20
C LYS A 8 14.72 -4.02 -14.26
N LEU A 9 14.90 -4.92 -13.29
CA LEU A 9 14.12 -6.15 -13.15
C LEU A 9 12.65 -5.86 -12.80
N ILE A 10 12.40 -4.97 -11.82
CA ILE A 10 11.05 -4.58 -11.41
C ILE A 10 10.28 -3.99 -12.59
N LYS A 11 10.88 -3.05 -13.35
CA LYS A 11 10.24 -2.47 -14.55
C LYS A 11 9.90 -3.49 -15.64
N LYS A 12 10.70 -4.55 -15.81
CA LYS A 12 10.37 -5.64 -16.76
C LYS A 12 9.21 -6.50 -16.27
N ILE A 13 9.15 -6.77 -14.96
CA ILE A 13 8.07 -7.53 -14.32
C ILE A 13 6.73 -6.82 -14.47
N GLU A 14 6.72 -5.49 -14.33
CA GLU A 14 5.51 -4.67 -14.43
C GLU A 14 4.80 -4.76 -15.79
N LYS A 15 5.50 -5.12 -16.85
CA LYS A 15 4.94 -5.29 -18.20
C LYS A 15 4.22 -6.64 -18.42
N ILE A 16 4.33 -7.57 -17.48
CA ILE A 16 3.75 -8.92 -17.59
C ILE A 16 2.77 -9.13 -16.41
N PRO A 17 1.43 -8.95 -16.63
CA PRO A 17 0.46 -8.93 -15.54
C PRO A 17 0.50 -10.16 -14.61
N LEU A 18 0.59 -11.38 -15.16
CA LEU A 18 0.62 -12.59 -14.35
C LEU A 18 1.91 -12.73 -13.53
N LEU A 19 3.04 -12.34 -14.10
CA LEU A 19 4.33 -12.37 -13.41
C LEU A 19 4.36 -11.31 -12.29
N GLN A 20 3.82 -10.12 -12.55
CA GLN A 20 3.67 -9.07 -11.55
C GLN A 20 2.82 -9.56 -10.37
N ILE A 21 1.62 -10.09 -10.63
CA ILE A 21 0.75 -10.65 -9.59
C ILE A 21 1.49 -11.72 -8.78
N PHE A 22 2.17 -12.66 -9.44
CA PHE A 22 2.87 -13.76 -8.78
C PHE A 22 3.98 -13.22 -7.87
N ILE A 23 4.85 -12.36 -8.38
CA ILE A 23 5.99 -11.85 -7.62
C ILE A 23 5.51 -10.99 -6.44
N TYR A 24 4.62 -10.05 -6.67
CA TYR A 24 4.16 -9.16 -5.60
C TYR A 24 3.35 -9.88 -4.52
N ASN A 25 2.53 -10.87 -4.88
CA ASN A 25 1.83 -11.70 -3.88
C ASN A 25 2.80 -12.55 -3.04
N ASN A 26 3.99 -12.82 -3.57
CA ASN A 26 5.02 -13.62 -2.92
C ASN A 26 6.23 -12.80 -2.43
N LEU A 27 6.21 -11.47 -2.53
CA LEU A 27 7.33 -10.61 -2.10
C LEU A 27 7.74 -10.79 -0.64
N LYS A 28 6.82 -11.22 0.21
CA LYS A 28 7.13 -11.62 1.60
C LYS A 28 8.19 -12.73 1.69
N PHE A 29 8.33 -13.55 0.64
CA PHE A 29 9.38 -14.58 0.51
C PHE A 29 10.65 -14.02 -0.14
N PHE A 30 10.53 -12.97 -0.96
CA PHE A 30 11.63 -12.33 -1.65
C PHE A 30 12.15 -11.10 -0.89
N LYS A 31 12.58 -11.31 0.35
CA LYS A 31 13.06 -10.23 1.25
C LYS A 31 14.12 -9.32 0.63
N PHE A 32 14.91 -9.83 -0.32
CA PHE A 32 15.94 -9.05 -1.01
C PHE A 32 15.37 -7.97 -1.93
N LEU A 33 14.06 -8.05 -2.28
CA LEU A 33 13.36 -7.03 -3.05
C LEU A 33 12.80 -5.88 -2.18
N LEU A 34 12.91 -5.99 -0.84
CA LEU A 34 12.47 -4.97 0.10
C LEU A 34 13.61 -4.04 0.51
N PRO A 35 13.35 -2.75 0.72
CA PRO A 35 12.10 -2.07 0.35
C PRO A 35 11.91 -2.07 -1.17
N HIS A 36 10.65 -2.13 -1.62
CA HIS A 36 10.34 -2.19 -3.04
C HIS A 36 10.60 -0.85 -3.76
N ASP A 37 10.57 0.26 -3.03
CA ASP A 37 10.89 1.58 -3.51
C ASP A 37 12.20 2.07 -2.87
N LYS A 38 13.05 2.69 -3.70
CA LYS A 38 14.35 3.24 -3.27
C LYS A 38 14.20 4.42 -2.30
N ASP A 39 13.11 5.19 -2.43
CA ASP A 39 12.90 6.40 -1.64
C ASP A 39 12.75 6.07 -0.14
N TYR A 40 12.36 4.86 0.22
CA TYR A 40 12.34 4.41 1.60
C TYR A 40 13.72 4.35 2.28
N TYR A 41 14.81 4.30 1.51
CA TYR A 41 16.15 4.37 2.10
C TYR A 41 16.43 5.72 2.79
N ALA A 42 15.73 6.79 2.39
CA ALA A 42 15.79 8.07 3.07
C ALA A 42 15.41 8.01 4.55
N LEU A 43 14.54 7.04 4.93
CA LEU A 43 14.18 6.84 6.34
C LEU A 43 15.38 6.54 7.25
N LYS A 44 16.43 5.90 6.71
CA LYS A 44 17.68 5.65 7.46
C LYS A 44 18.48 6.92 7.73
N LEU A 45 18.26 7.95 6.93
CA LEU A 45 18.90 9.26 7.10
C LEU A 45 18.10 10.13 8.07
N LEU A 46 16.76 10.00 8.04
CA LEU A 46 15.85 10.81 8.84
C LEU A 46 15.66 10.28 10.27
N PHE A 47 15.76 8.96 10.47
CA PHE A 47 15.48 8.34 11.75
C PHE A 47 16.63 7.45 12.22
N SER A 48 16.94 7.52 13.52
CA SER A 48 17.89 6.63 14.16
C SER A 48 17.31 5.21 14.31
N LYS A 49 18.17 4.21 14.48
CA LYS A 49 17.74 2.84 14.80
C LYS A 49 17.03 2.72 16.16
N ASN A 50 17.15 3.75 17.00
CA ASN A 50 16.52 3.82 18.33
C ASN A 50 15.22 4.62 18.32
N GLU A 51 14.70 4.99 17.13
CA GLU A 51 13.40 5.62 16.99
C GLU A 51 12.31 4.74 17.62
N LYS A 52 11.50 5.32 18.51
CA LYS A 52 10.44 4.61 19.23
C LYS A 52 9.03 5.03 18.81
N ARG A 53 8.92 6.21 18.19
CA ARG A 53 7.64 6.74 17.73
C ARG A 53 7.03 5.86 16.64
N SER A 54 5.75 6.01 16.39
CA SER A 54 4.98 5.17 15.48
C SER A 54 5.05 5.66 14.04
N PHE A 55 4.85 4.73 13.10
CA PHE A 55 4.71 4.99 11.68
C PHE A 55 3.27 4.75 11.25
N LEU A 56 2.77 5.56 10.31
CA LEU A 56 1.51 5.30 9.63
C LEU A 56 1.75 4.87 8.18
N ASP A 57 1.09 3.79 7.78
CA ASP A 57 1.04 3.30 6.40
C ASP A 57 -0.40 3.39 5.91
N VAL A 58 -0.75 4.52 5.27
CA VAL A 58 -2.09 4.79 4.77
C VAL A 58 -2.18 4.33 3.33
N GLY A 59 -3.07 3.37 3.07
CA GLY A 59 -3.12 2.60 1.83
C GLY A 59 -2.13 1.43 1.87
N GLY A 60 -2.29 0.55 2.90
CA GLY A 60 -1.35 -0.55 3.16
C GLY A 60 -1.31 -1.63 2.07
N ASN A 61 -2.37 -1.75 1.26
CA ASN A 61 -2.48 -2.71 0.16
C ASN A 61 -2.06 -4.13 0.63
N ILE A 62 -1.05 -4.74 0.03
CA ILE A 62 -0.50 -6.07 0.42
C ILE A 62 0.62 -5.99 1.48
N GLY A 63 0.89 -4.80 2.02
CA GLY A 63 1.83 -4.57 3.12
C GLY A 63 3.29 -4.37 2.71
N LEU A 64 3.58 -4.04 1.45
CA LEU A 64 4.96 -3.88 0.96
C LEU A 64 5.68 -2.72 1.64
N SER A 65 4.99 -1.59 1.86
CA SER A 65 5.55 -0.42 2.55
C SER A 65 5.93 -0.78 3.99
N SER A 66 5.01 -1.37 4.72
CA SER A 66 5.25 -1.81 6.11
C SER A 66 6.38 -2.84 6.22
N LEU A 67 6.46 -3.81 5.29
CA LEU A 67 7.58 -4.74 5.21
C LEU A 67 8.89 -4.04 4.84
N GLY A 68 8.82 -3.00 4.00
CA GLY A 68 9.94 -2.11 3.68
C GLY A 68 10.49 -1.43 4.94
N PHE A 69 9.64 -0.83 5.75
CA PHE A 69 10.03 -0.20 7.02
C PHE A 69 10.73 -1.20 7.96
N ILE A 70 10.15 -2.39 8.11
CA ILE A 70 10.74 -3.48 8.92
C ILE A 70 12.11 -3.89 8.38
N SER A 71 12.28 -4.02 7.06
CA SER A 71 13.53 -4.41 6.42
C SER A 71 14.66 -3.38 6.59
N LEU A 72 14.28 -2.11 6.76
CA LEU A 72 15.20 -1.01 7.02
C LEU A 72 15.67 -0.91 8.48
N GLY A 73 15.09 -1.72 9.36
CA GLY A 73 15.47 -1.78 10.78
C GLY A 73 14.42 -1.27 11.76
N PHE A 74 13.29 -0.72 11.29
CA PHE A 74 12.21 -0.17 12.11
C PHE A 74 11.24 -1.25 12.63
N LYS A 75 11.75 -2.44 12.95
CA LYS A 75 10.96 -3.58 13.44
C LYS A 75 10.45 -3.45 14.87
N LYS A 76 10.97 -2.47 15.63
CA LYS A 76 10.53 -2.18 17.00
C LYS A 76 9.46 -1.09 17.07
N ASN A 77 9.35 -0.27 16.02
CA ASN A 77 8.34 0.79 15.95
C ASN A 77 6.96 0.19 15.78
N LYS A 78 5.93 0.77 16.41
CA LYS A 78 4.56 0.46 16.04
C LYS A 78 4.28 0.99 14.65
N ILE A 79 3.62 0.18 13.81
CA ILE A 79 3.22 0.58 12.46
C ILE A 79 1.71 0.40 12.38
N HIS A 80 1.00 1.50 12.16
CA HIS A 80 -0.44 1.52 11.98
C HIS A 80 -0.75 1.49 10.49
N ILE A 81 -1.39 0.40 10.03
CA ILE A 81 -1.69 0.15 8.62
C ILE A 81 -3.18 0.34 8.40
N PHE A 82 -3.54 1.27 7.51
CA PHE A 82 -4.93 1.53 7.11
C PHE A 82 -5.17 1.01 5.71
N GLU A 83 -6.02 -0.02 5.58
CA GLU A 83 -6.39 -0.61 4.30
C GLU A 83 -7.91 -0.90 4.29
N PRO A 84 -8.68 -0.19 3.45
CA PRO A 84 -10.13 -0.34 3.44
C PRO A 84 -10.62 -1.64 2.80
N ASP A 85 -9.78 -2.32 2.03
CA ASP A 85 -10.15 -3.57 1.40
C ASP A 85 -9.97 -4.77 2.33
N LYS A 86 -11.10 -5.23 2.89
CA LYS A 86 -11.12 -6.38 3.80
C LYS A 86 -10.51 -7.66 3.22
N GLU A 87 -10.50 -7.82 1.89
CA GLU A 87 -9.90 -8.97 1.23
C GLU A 87 -8.37 -8.89 1.28
N LEU A 88 -7.79 -7.71 1.02
CA LEU A 88 -6.36 -7.47 1.18
C LEU A 88 -5.93 -7.61 2.64
N VAL A 89 -6.71 -7.05 3.56
CA VAL A 89 -6.46 -7.20 5.01
C VAL A 89 -6.42 -8.68 5.39
N LYS A 90 -7.44 -9.47 5.01
CA LYS A 90 -7.53 -10.88 5.35
C LYS A 90 -6.39 -11.71 4.77
N ASN A 91 -6.12 -11.53 3.47
CA ASN A 91 -5.23 -12.42 2.73
C ASN A 91 -3.74 -12.03 2.83
N HIS A 92 -3.45 -10.75 3.08
CA HIS A 92 -2.07 -10.24 3.09
C HIS A 92 -1.66 -9.62 4.43
N LEU A 93 -2.41 -8.64 4.95
CA LEU A 93 -1.98 -7.89 6.12
C LEU A 93 -2.08 -8.69 7.42
N ASN A 94 -3.15 -9.48 7.62
CA ASN A 94 -3.29 -10.32 8.81
C ASN A 94 -2.20 -11.39 8.92
N PRO A 95 -1.77 -12.10 7.86
CA PRO A 95 -0.62 -12.98 7.90
C PRO A 95 0.68 -12.25 8.29
N ILE A 96 0.91 -11.02 7.77
CA ILE A 96 2.08 -10.22 8.14
C ILE A 96 1.99 -9.82 9.62
N LYS A 97 0.83 -9.34 10.09
CA LYS A 97 0.59 -8.99 11.49
C LYS A 97 0.84 -10.15 12.44
N LYS A 98 0.46 -11.37 12.07
CA LYS A 98 0.75 -12.57 12.88
C LYS A 98 2.25 -12.76 13.12
N LYS A 99 3.08 -12.43 12.11
CA LYS A 99 4.53 -12.55 12.17
C LYS A 99 5.19 -11.36 12.90
N TYR A 100 4.68 -10.16 12.71
CA TYR A 100 5.23 -8.92 13.27
C TYR A 100 4.21 -8.29 14.21
N LYS A 101 4.40 -8.49 15.52
CA LYS A 101 3.45 -8.10 16.58
C LYS A 101 3.32 -6.59 16.78
N ASN A 102 4.25 -5.81 16.25
CA ASN A 102 4.26 -4.35 16.28
C ASN A 102 3.34 -3.73 15.21
N LEU A 103 2.65 -4.52 14.39
CA LEU A 103 1.72 -4.04 13.37
C LEU A 103 0.29 -3.94 13.92
N ASN A 104 -0.34 -2.80 13.76
CA ASN A 104 -1.76 -2.56 13.99
C ASN A 104 -2.46 -2.39 12.64
N VAL A 105 -3.36 -3.32 12.30
CA VAL A 105 -4.06 -3.31 11.00
C VAL A 105 -5.50 -2.89 11.20
N TYR A 106 -5.93 -1.88 10.43
CA TYR A 106 -7.28 -1.32 10.44
C TYR A 106 -7.93 -1.58 9.08
N SER A 107 -9.11 -2.22 9.09
CA SER A 107 -9.87 -2.57 7.87
C SER A 107 -10.81 -1.45 7.41
N PHE A 108 -10.30 -0.23 7.37
CA PHE A 108 -10.93 0.96 6.82
C PHE A 108 -9.83 1.90 6.30
N GLY A 109 -10.19 2.77 5.35
CA GLY A 109 -9.29 3.79 4.85
C GLY A 109 -9.43 5.11 5.63
N LEU A 110 -8.57 6.08 5.30
CA LEU A 110 -8.64 7.41 5.87
C LEU A 110 -9.12 8.43 4.84
N ALA A 111 -9.85 9.45 5.30
CA ALA A 111 -10.29 10.60 4.51
C ALA A 111 -10.61 11.79 5.42
N LYS A 112 -10.97 12.94 4.84
CA LYS A 112 -11.33 14.16 5.59
C LYS A 112 -12.56 14.01 6.49
N LYS A 113 -13.43 13.02 6.22
CA LYS A 113 -14.64 12.71 6.99
C LYS A 113 -15.04 11.24 6.83
N ASN A 114 -15.83 10.74 7.75
CA ASN A 114 -16.42 9.42 7.65
C ASN A 114 -17.31 9.30 6.42
N SER A 115 -17.07 8.32 5.58
CA SER A 115 -17.79 8.17 4.30
C SER A 115 -17.66 6.74 3.76
N ILE A 116 -18.49 6.47 2.74
CA ILE A 116 -18.39 5.27 1.91
C ILE A 116 -18.09 5.74 0.49
N LYS A 117 -17.00 5.23 -0.09
CA LYS A 117 -16.62 5.54 -1.48
C LYS A 117 -16.50 4.27 -2.30
N LYS A 118 -16.77 4.36 -3.62
CA LYS A 118 -16.58 3.27 -4.57
C LYS A 118 -15.13 3.27 -5.06
N LEU A 119 -14.41 2.18 -4.77
CA LEU A 119 -13.11 1.88 -5.38
C LEU A 119 -13.34 1.01 -6.62
N TYR A 120 -12.73 1.37 -7.74
CA TYR A 120 -12.68 0.54 -8.93
C TYR A 120 -11.42 -0.33 -8.91
N ARG A 121 -11.57 -1.58 -9.32
CA ARG A 121 -10.56 -2.62 -9.25
C ARG A 121 -10.40 -3.31 -10.60
N ALA A 122 -9.18 -3.52 -11.03
CA ALA A 122 -8.87 -4.29 -12.22
C ALA A 122 -8.68 -5.78 -11.91
N TYR A 123 -9.21 -6.64 -12.79
CA TYR A 123 -9.03 -8.08 -12.75
C TYR A 123 -8.49 -8.56 -14.08
N TYR A 124 -7.44 -9.38 -14.06
CA TYR A 124 -6.88 -10.04 -15.23
C TYR A 124 -7.10 -11.55 -15.11
N LYS A 125 -7.77 -12.18 -16.09
CA LYS A 125 -8.13 -13.63 -16.03
C LYS A 125 -8.78 -14.03 -14.69
N LYS A 126 -9.73 -13.24 -14.19
CA LYS A 126 -10.42 -13.40 -12.89
C LYS A 126 -9.54 -13.17 -11.65
N ILE A 127 -8.22 -12.95 -11.78
CA ILE A 127 -7.31 -12.66 -10.66
C ILE A 127 -7.33 -11.17 -10.38
N PHE A 128 -7.47 -10.80 -9.12
CA PHE A 128 -7.45 -9.40 -8.68
C PHE A 128 -6.06 -8.78 -8.89
N PHE A 129 -6.04 -7.65 -9.60
CA PHE A 129 -4.85 -6.91 -9.95
C PHE A 129 -4.72 -5.66 -9.07
N HIS A 130 -4.24 -5.86 -7.84
CA HIS A 130 -4.30 -4.87 -6.76
C HIS A 130 -3.39 -3.64 -6.94
N PHE A 131 -2.61 -3.56 -8.02
CA PHE A 131 -1.75 -2.40 -8.33
C PHE A 131 -2.44 -1.34 -9.19
N ASN A 132 -3.60 -1.65 -9.74
CA ASN A 132 -4.38 -0.75 -10.58
C ASN A 132 -5.79 -0.61 -10.01
N ASN A 133 -5.85 0.02 -8.85
CA ASN A 133 -7.09 0.44 -8.20
C ASN A 133 -7.18 1.96 -8.27
N SER A 134 -8.38 2.51 -8.27
CA SER A 134 -8.57 3.94 -8.11
C SER A 134 -10.03 4.25 -7.77
N PHE A 135 -10.26 5.43 -7.22
CA PHE A 135 -11.61 5.98 -7.07
C PHE A 135 -12.15 6.55 -8.39
N SER A 136 -11.34 6.60 -9.46
CA SER A 136 -11.74 6.98 -10.81
C SER A 136 -11.69 5.80 -11.77
N LYS A 137 -12.86 5.39 -12.31
CA LYS A 137 -12.94 4.33 -13.34
C LYS A 137 -12.19 4.70 -14.62
N LYS A 138 -12.25 6.00 -14.99
CA LYS A 138 -11.56 6.52 -16.18
C LYS A 138 -10.05 6.34 -16.00
N TYR A 139 -9.50 6.83 -14.87
CA TYR A 139 -8.07 6.71 -14.57
C TYR A 139 -7.55 5.27 -14.68
N ILE A 140 -8.30 4.28 -14.15
CA ILE A 140 -7.90 2.88 -14.29
C ILE A 140 -7.85 2.43 -15.75
N LYS A 141 -8.84 2.82 -16.55
CA LYS A 141 -8.86 2.47 -17.98
C LYS A 141 -7.65 3.04 -18.70
N ASP A 142 -7.36 4.32 -18.48
CA ASP A 142 -6.26 5.03 -19.11
C ASP A 142 -4.92 4.39 -18.68
N LYS A 143 -4.70 4.19 -17.37
CA LYS A 143 -3.51 3.53 -16.82
C LYS A 143 -3.31 2.10 -17.34
N LEU A 144 -4.38 1.33 -17.49
CA LEU A 144 -4.29 -0.03 -18.06
C LEU A 144 -3.93 0.03 -19.55
N PHE A 145 -4.46 1.00 -20.28
CA PHE A 145 -4.13 1.19 -21.70
C PHE A 145 -2.66 1.61 -21.87
N ASP A 146 -2.18 2.57 -21.08
CA ASP A 146 -0.80 3.04 -21.11
C ASP A 146 0.21 1.92 -20.82
N ASN A 147 -0.13 1.05 -19.86
CA ASN A 147 0.77 -0.04 -19.45
C ASN A 147 0.72 -1.26 -20.38
N TYR A 148 -0.44 -1.57 -20.99
CA TYR A 148 -0.68 -2.84 -21.68
C TYR A 148 -1.22 -2.69 -23.10
N GLY A 149 -1.51 -1.46 -23.59
CA GLY A 149 -2.08 -1.19 -24.91
C GLY A 149 -3.37 -2.00 -25.14
N ASP A 150 -3.49 -2.66 -26.30
CA ASP A 150 -4.66 -3.48 -26.62
C ASP A 150 -4.90 -4.66 -25.67
N ARG A 151 -3.89 -5.14 -24.95
CA ARG A 151 -4.06 -6.17 -23.92
C ARG A 151 -4.90 -5.67 -22.73
N SER A 152 -5.07 -4.35 -22.57
CA SER A 152 -5.93 -3.74 -21.54
C SER A 152 -7.38 -4.20 -21.67
N LYS A 153 -7.85 -4.54 -22.88
CA LYS A 153 -9.18 -5.09 -23.16
C LYS A 153 -9.46 -6.44 -22.45
N LYS A 154 -8.40 -7.14 -22.02
CA LYS A 154 -8.52 -8.40 -21.26
C LYS A 154 -8.76 -8.18 -19.76
N PHE A 155 -8.71 -6.94 -19.29
CA PHE A 155 -9.01 -6.61 -17.90
C PHE A 155 -10.49 -6.33 -17.72
N VAL A 156 -11.03 -6.82 -16.60
CA VAL A 156 -12.40 -6.53 -16.14
C VAL A 156 -12.32 -5.57 -14.98
N ILE A 157 -13.03 -4.43 -15.06
CA ILE A 157 -13.08 -3.44 -13.99
C ILE A 157 -14.37 -3.62 -13.20
N LYS A 158 -14.26 -3.92 -11.90
CA LYS A 158 -15.38 -4.01 -10.95
C LYS A 158 -15.26 -2.91 -9.91
N SER A 159 -16.38 -2.54 -9.27
CA SER A 159 -16.37 -1.59 -8.15
C SER A 159 -16.68 -2.29 -6.83
N LYS A 160 -16.14 -1.74 -5.74
CA LYS A 160 -16.39 -2.17 -4.36
C LYS A 160 -16.56 -0.93 -3.48
N SER A 161 -17.55 -0.94 -2.59
CA SER A 161 -17.73 0.12 -1.60
C SER A 161 -16.75 -0.08 -0.44
N LEU A 162 -16.06 0.99 -0.05
CA LEU A 162 -15.07 0.99 1.01
C LEU A 162 -15.45 2.01 2.08
N TYR A 163 -15.19 1.65 3.34
CA TYR A 163 -15.40 2.53 4.49
C TYR A 163 -14.16 3.37 4.74
N LEU A 164 -14.34 4.67 4.85
CA LEU A 164 -13.31 5.65 5.15
C LEU A 164 -13.66 6.38 6.45
N LYS A 165 -12.64 6.68 7.26
CA LYS A 165 -12.79 7.42 8.53
C LYS A 165 -11.87 8.63 8.57
N LYS A 166 -12.24 9.62 9.38
CA LYS A 166 -11.35 10.72 9.72
C LYS A 166 -10.33 10.25 10.75
N PHE A 167 -9.04 10.53 10.52
CA PHE A 167 -7.97 10.12 11.44
C PHE A 167 -8.11 10.75 12.83
N ASP A 168 -8.41 12.06 12.89
CA ASP A 168 -8.55 12.81 14.15
C ASP A 168 -9.62 12.24 15.12
N GLU A 169 -10.52 11.38 14.62
CA GLU A 169 -11.53 10.69 15.43
C GLU A 169 -11.03 9.34 15.97
N LEU A 170 -9.85 8.91 15.57
CA LEU A 170 -9.24 7.67 16.05
C LEU A 170 -8.51 7.94 17.38
N LYS A 171 -8.66 7.02 18.32
CA LYS A 171 -7.98 7.12 19.62
C LYS A 171 -6.57 6.51 19.57
N ILE A 172 -5.76 6.94 18.60
CA ILE A 172 -4.33 6.57 18.54
C ILE A 172 -3.59 7.53 19.45
N LYS A 173 -2.97 6.99 20.49
CA LYS A 173 -2.27 7.76 21.56
C LYS A 173 -0.76 7.86 21.31
N GLU A 174 -0.26 7.03 20.42
CA GLU A 174 1.16 6.97 20.12
C GLU A 174 1.59 8.21 19.33
N GLU A 175 2.74 8.74 19.65
CA GLU A 175 3.39 9.81 18.88
C GLU A 175 3.79 9.27 17.49
N ILE A 176 3.43 9.99 16.46
CA ILE A 176 3.68 9.63 15.06
C ILE A 176 4.87 10.43 14.55
N CYS A 177 5.88 9.78 13.98
CA CYS A 177 7.04 10.45 13.39
C CYS A 177 7.11 10.34 11.88
N PHE A 178 6.36 9.43 11.29
CA PHE A 178 6.35 9.24 9.84
C PHE A 178 5.00 8.77 9.34
N ILE A 179 4.55 9.37 8.24
CA ILE A 179 3.29 9.02 7.57
C ILE A 179 3.58 8.79 6.09
N LYS A 180 3.29 7.58 5.61
CA LYS A 180 3.20 7.28 4.17
C LYS A 180 1.74 7.35 3.77
N ILE A 181 1.41 8.11 2.74
CA ILE A 181 0.08 8.18 2.14
C ILE A 181 0.19 7.77 0.68
N ASP A 182 -0.61 6.77 0.30
CA ASP A 182 -0.72 6.30 -1.08
C ASP A 182 -2.09 5.63 -1.22
N VAL A 183 -3.11 6.46 -1.48
CA VAL A 183 -4.53 6.06 -1.44
C VAL A 183 -5.24 6.28 -2.78
N GLU A 184 -4.46 6.19 -3.85
CA GLU A 184 -4.96 6.15 -5.23
C GLU A 184 -5.83 7.37 -5.60
N GLY A 185 -5.35 8.57 -5.21
CA GLY A 185 -5.93 9.86 -5.59
C GLY A 185 -6.79 10.55 -4.52
N LEU A 186 -6.83 10.02 -3.29
CA LEU A 186 -7.47 10.68 -2.15
C LEU A 186 -6.46 11.22 -1.12
N ASP A 187 -5.18 11.35 -1.48
CA ASP A 187 -4.10 11.72 -0.57
C ASP A 187 -4.38 13.04 0.14
N HIS A 188 -4.88 14.04 -0.57
CA HIS A 188 -5.29 15.32 -0.02
C HIS A 188 -6.42 15.19 1.01
N GLU A 189 -7.40 14.28 0.78
CA GLU A 189 -8.48 14.07 1.75
C GLU A 189 -7.97 13.43 3.04
N VAL A 190 -6.96 12.56 2.96
CA VAL A 190 -6.32 11.97 4.13
C VAL A 190 -5.65 13.07 4.95
N ILE A 191 -4.84 13.93 4.33
CA ILE A 191 -4.16 15.05 5.00
C ILE A 191 -5.17 15.96 5.70
N PHE A 192 -6.27 16.32 5.02
CA PHE A 192 -7.32 17.13 5.63
C PHE A 192 -8.05 16.45 6.80
N GLY A 193 -7.98 15.14 6.91
CA GLY A 193 -8.52 14.36 8.03
C GLY A 193 -7.57 14.17 9.20
N MET A 194 -6.32 14.67 9.12
CA MET A 194 -5.22 14.47 10.07
C MET A 194 -4.68 15.80 10.61
N LYS A 195 -5.56 16.74 10.95
CA LYS A 195 -5.15 18.09 11.41
C LYS A 195 -4.52 18.09 12.79
N ASN A 196 -4.82 17.09 13.60
CA ASN A 196 -4.36 16.95 14.99
C ASN A 196 -3.33 15.81 15.15
N CYS A 197 -2.66 15.43 14.05
CA CYS A 197 -1.63 14.39 14.05
C CYS A 197 -0.24 14.98 14.29
#